data_d9967345e432f6baa458aa772fa28347
#
_entry.id   d9967345e432f6baa458aa772fa28347
#
_cell.length_a   1.000
_cell.length_b   1.000
_cell.length_c   1.000
_cell.angle_alpha   90.00
_cell.angle_beta   90.00
_cell.angle_gamma   90.00
#
_symmetry.space_group_name_H-M   'P 1'
#
loop_
_entity.id
_entity.type
_entity.pdbx_description
1 polymer ?
#
loop_
_entity_poly.entity_id
_entity_poly.type
_entity_poly.pdbx_seq_one_letter_code
_entity_poly.pdbx_strand_id
1 'polypeptide(L)'
;MLDIFIKAEQYDQRLALKDQDRSYTYKDLVKASTNIASALLSEKLDLKEERIGFLISPSFNYVSILWGIWKAGGIGVPLSLSATESELTHYLEDAKISLLISDNKGCKRLKKLSDDLNIPLEDEKNLQGDEDKALPKIKKERKAMILFTSGTTSKPKGVVSTHSNIEAQISSLVVAWEWHKDDFIPLILPLHHIHGIINALSCPLWIGASVDILGAFEVETVVEAVGKNNYSVFTA
;
A
#
# COMPACT_ATOMS: atom_id res chain seq x y z
N MET A 1 -10.37 -15.35 -3.80
CA MET A 1 -9.86 -13.97 -3.97
C MET A 1 -10.30 -13.18 -2.76
N LEU A 2 -9.51 -12.21 -2.29
CA LEU A 2 -9.91 -11.34 -1.18
C LEU A 2 -11.02 -10.38 -1.63
N ASP A 3 -11.93 -10.03 -0.72
CA ASP A 3 -13.13 -9.25 -1.08
C ASP A 3 -12.79 -7.86 -1.65
N ILE A 4 -11.71 -7.23 -1.18
CA ILE A 4 -11.28 -5.93 -1.73
C ILE A 4 -10.99 -6.00 -3.24
N PHE A 5 -10.42 -7.09 -3.72
CA PHE A 5 -10.13 -7.26 -5.15
C PHE A 5 -11.38 -7.60 -5.95
N ILE A 6 -12.27 -8.45 -5.39
CA ILE A 6 -13.56 -8.79 -6.03
C ILE A 6 -14.39 -7.51 -6.23
N LYS A 7 -14.44 -6.65 -5.22
CA LYS A 7 -15.14 -5.37 -5.28
C LYS A 7 -14.49 -4.41 -6.29
N ALA A 8 -13.18 -4.32 -6.27
CA ALA A 8 -12.43 -3.46 -7.20
C ALA A 8 -12.68 -3.84 -8.67
N GLU A 9 -12.74 -5.14 -8.99
CA GLU A 9 -13.09 -5.61 -10.33
C GLU A 9 -14.50 -5.18 -10.76
N GLN A 10 -15.46 -5.12 -9.82
CA GLN A 10 -16.82 -4.67 -10.11
C GLN A 10 -16.93 -3.17 -10.39
N TYR A 11 -16.01 -2.38 -9.87
CA TYR A 11 -16.01 -0.92 -10.07
C TYR A 11 -15.40 -0.48 -11.41
N ASP A 12 -14.62 -1.35 -12.05
CA ASP A 12 -14.08 -1.25 -13.42
C ASP A 12 -13.61 0.16 -13.82
N GLN A 13 -14.40 0.89 -14.59
CA GLN A 13 -14.06 2.21 -15.14
C GLN A 13 -14.25 3.38 -14.15
N ARG A 14 -14.71 3.13 -12.94
CA ARG A 14 -14.79 4.20 -11.93
C ARG A 14 -13.41 4.73 -11.58
N LEU A 15 -13.33 6.02 -11.30
CA LEU A 15 -12.10 6.64 -10.77
C LEU A 15 -11.78 5.98 -9.42
N ALA A 16 -10.58 5.44 -9.29
CA ALA A 16 -10.05 4.91 -8.04
C ALA A 16 -9.10 5.92 -7.38
N LEU A 17 -8.11 6.36 -8.14
CA LEU A 17 -7.04 7.20 -7.62
C LEU A 17 -6.77 8.37 -8.57
N LYS A 18 -6.56 9.54 -8.00
CA LYS A 18 -5.90 10.66 -8.65
C LYS A 18 -4.53 10.82 -8.02
N ASP A 19 -3.50 10.98 -8.83
CA ASP A 19 -2.11 11.13 -8.39
C ASP A 19 -1.48 12.24 -9.24
N GLN A 20 -1.29 13.39 -8.63
CA GLN A 20 -0.94 14.62 -9.31
C GLN A 20 -1.95 14.93 -10.45
N ASP A 21 -1.49 15.04 -11.70
CA ASP A 21 -2.33 15.34 -12.85
C ASP A 21 -2.90 14.09 -13.55
N ARG A 22 -2.67 12.90 -13.00
CA ARG A 22 -3.11 11.63 -13.57
C ARG A 22 -4.28 11.03 -12.81
N SER A 23 -5.22 10.49 -13.55
CA SER A 23 -6.37 9.77 -13.02
C SER A 23 -6.29 8.30 -13.40
N TYR A 24 -6.57 7.42 -12.43
CA TYR A 24 -6.51 5.97 -12.61
C TYR A 24 -7.83 5.35 -12.20
N THR A 25 -8.34 4.48 -13.05
CA THR A 25 -9.56 3.70 -12.77
C THR A 25 -9.26 2.51 -11.85
N TYR A 26 -10.31 1.90 -11.32
CA TYR A 26 -10.19 0.61 -10.62
C TYR A 26 -9.59 -0.47 -11.52
N LYS A 27 -9.95 -0.47 -12.80
CA LYS A 27 -9.36 -1.37 -13.80
C LYS A 27 -7.84 -1.18 -13.92
N ASP A 28 -7.37 0.07 -13.95
CA ASP A 28 -5.93 0.36 -13.99
C ASP A 28 -5.23 -0.15 -12.73
N LEU A 29 -5.83 0.04 -11.55
CA LEU A 29 -5.28 -0.42 -10.28
C LEU A 29 -5.25 -1.96 -10.20
N VAL A 30 -6.32 -2.62 -10.61
CA VAL A 30 -6.39 -4.10 -10.66
C VAL A 30 -5.32 -4.64 -11.60
N LYS A 31 -5.18 -4.05 -12.80
CA LYS A 31 -4.19 -4.43 -13.80
C LYS A 31 -2.76 -4.23 -13.28
N ALA A 32 -2.44 -3.03 -12.79
CA ALA A 32 -1.10 -2.71 -12.28
C ALA A 32 -0.71 -3.63 -11.12
N SER A 33 -1.61 -3.84 -10.16
CA SER A 33 -1.34 -4.73 -9.03
C SER A 33 -1.22 -6.21 -9.43
N THR A 34 -1.89 -6.64 -10.50
CA THR A 34 -1.74 -8.02 -11.04
C THR A 34 -0.38 -8.19 -11.70
N ASN A 35 0.08 -7.23 -12.49
CA ASN A 35 1.41 -7.24 -13.09
C ASN A 35 2.51 -7.29 -12.03
N ILE A 36 2.39 -6.48 -10.98
CA ILE A 36 3.34 -6.48 -9.86
C ILE A 36 3.32 -7.84 -9.14
N ALA A 37 2.14 -8.41 -8.87
CA ALA A 37 2.04 -9.73 -8.25
C ALA A 37 2.73 -10.81 -9.09
N SER A 38 2.52 -10.79 -10.40
CA SER A 38 3.16 -11.71 -11.33
C SER A 38 4.70 -11.56 -11.33
N ALA A 39 5.21 -10.33 -11.34
CA ALA A 39 6.64 -10.04 -11.26
C ALA A 39 7.24 -10.56 -9.95
N LEU A 40 6.59 -10.30 -8.81
CA LEU A 40 7.03 -10.75 -7.49
C LEU A 40 7.04 -12.27 -7.36
N LEU A 41 6.10 -12.95 -8.00
CA LEU A 41 6.06 -14.40 -8.01
C LEU A 41 7.21 -15.00 -8.84
N SER A 42 7.66 -14.33 -9.91
CA SER A 42 8.65 -14.89 -10.83
C SER A 42 8.31 -16.36 -11.16
N GLU A 43 9.11 -17.32 -10.73
CA GLU A 43 8.86 -18.78 -10.89
C GLU A 43 8.06 -19.40 -9.74
N LYS A 44 7.77 -18.64 -8.67
CA LYS A 44 7.01 -19.13 -7.51
C LYS A 44 5.50 -19.18 -7.84
N LEU A 45 4.79 -20.10 -7.22
CA LEU A 45 3.33 -20.16 -7.28
C LEU A 45 2.65 -19.33 -6.18
N ASP A 46 3.37 -19.01 -5.10
CA ASP A 46 2.89 -18.29 -3.93
C ASP A 46 4.09 -17.79 -3.11
N LEU A 47 4.07 -16.55 -2.63
CA LEU A 47 5.11 -15.99 -1.75
C LEU A 47 5.07 -16.56 -0.33
N LYS A 48 4.00 -17.25 0.06
CA LYS A 48 3.88 -17.94 1.36
C LYS A 48 4.23 -17.04 2.56
N GLU A 49 3.68 -15.83 2.56
CA GLU A 49 3.91 -14.83 3.59
C GLU A 49 5.37 -14.31 3.66
N GLU A 50 6.12 -14.36 2.56
CA GLU A 50 7.37 -13.61 2.47
C GLU A 50 7.13 -12.12 2.76
N ARG A 51 8.05 -11.50 3.48
CA ARG A 51 7.91 -10.12 3.94
C ARG A 51 8.62 -9.19 2.98
N ILE A 52 7.82 -8.37 2.31
CA ILE A 52 8.29 -7.44 1.30
C ILE A 52 8.27 -6.03 1.90
N GLY A 53 9.46 -5.48 2.16
CA GLY A 53 9.61 -4.10 2.60
C GLY A 53 9.53 -3.15 1.41
N PHE A 54 8.82 -2.04 1.53
CA PHE A 54 8.82 -1.04 0.47
C PHE A 54 8.89 0.39 1.01
N LEU A 55 9.77 1.19 0.38
CA LEU A 55 10.02 2.58 0.69
C LEU A 55 9.65 3.44 -0.51
N ILE A 56 8.37 3.79 -0.63
CA ILE A 56 7.78 4.46 -1.79
C ILE A 56 6.92 5.62 -1.33
N SER A 57 7.02 6.74 -2.01
CA SER A 57 6.17 7.91 -1.74
C SER A 57 4.69 7.58 -2.01
N PRO A 58 3.75 8.20 -1.28
CA PRO A 58 2.33 8.08 -1.58
C PRO A 58 2.07 8.35 -3.06
N SER A 59 1.54 7.37 -3.77
CA SER A 59 1.34 7.41 -5.22
C SER A 59 0.45 6.25 -5.67
N PHE A 60 0.02 6.25 -6.92
CA PHE A 60 -0.61 5.10 -7.57
C PHE A 60 0.26 3.84 -7.47
N ASN A 61 1.58 3.99 -7.64
CA ASN A 61 2.52 2.87 -7.53
C ASN A 61 2.56 2.28 -6.12
N TYR A 62 2.50 3.13 -5.06
CA TYR A 62 2.41 2.65 -3.69
C TYR A 62 1.23 1.68 -3.50
N VAL A 63 0.05 2.08 -3.96
CA VAL A 63 -1.18 1.28 -3.82
C VAL A 63 -1.09 0.00 -4.65
N SER A 64 -0.59 0.12 -5.87
CA SER A 64 -0.40 -1.02 -6.78
C SER A 64 0.58 -2.05 -6.23
N ILE A 65 1.67 -1.61 -5.59
CA ILE A 65 2.66 -2.48 -4.96
C ILE A 65 2.07 -3.19 -3.74
N LEU A 66 1.39 -2.47 -2.85
CA LEU A 66 0.75 -3.08 -1.68
C LEU A 66 -0.25 -4.17 -2.09
N TRP A 67 -1.10 -3.87 -3.09
CA TRP A 67 -2.07 -4.83 -3.61
C TRP A 67 -1.38 -5.99 -4.36
N GLY A 68 -0.30 -5.70 -5.09
CA GLY A 68 0.51 -6.72 -5.76
C GLY A 68 1.13 -7.72 -4.77
N ILE A 69 1.71 -7.21 -3.68
CA ILE A 69 2.24 -8.05 -2.60
C ILE A 69 1.14 -8.95 -2.02
N TRP A 70 -0.04 -8.40 -1.74
CA TRP A 70 -1.17 -9.18 -1.22
C TRP A 70 -1.67 -10.22 -2.21
N LYS A 71 -1.80 -9.87 -3.49
CA LYS A 71 -2.21 -10.81 -4.55
C LYS A 71 -1.20 -11.95 -4.74
N ALA A 72 0.09 -11.68 -4.56
CA ALA A 72 1.14 -12.68 -4.62
C ALA A 72 1.26 -13.56 -3.36
N GLY A 73 0.52 -13.24 -2.29
CA GLY A 73 0.53 -13.97 -1.02
C GLY A 73 1.66 -13.56 -0.09
N GLY A 74 2.25 -12.39 -0.30
CA GLY A 74 3.26 -11.79 0.58
C GLY A 74 2.66 -10.94 1.70
N ILE A 75 3.52 -10.51 2.62
CA ILE A 75 3.21 -9.55 3.68
C ILE A 75 3.84 -8.21 3.30
N GLY A 76 3.03 -7.17 3.16
CA GLY A 76 3.51 -5.82 2.90
C GLY A 76 4.06 -5.15 4.17
N VAL A 77 5.25 -4.59 4.09
CA VAL A 77 5.89 -3.84 5.18
C VAL A 77 6.21 -2.44 4.68
N PRO A 78 5.25 -1.50 4.76
CA PRO A 78 5.50 -0.12 4.35
C PRO A 78 6.46 0.56 5.31
N LEU A 79 7.53 1.12 4.76
CA LEU A 79 8.58 1.79 5.51
C LEU A 79 8.34 3.31 5.53
N SER A 80 8.65 3.95 6.65
CA SER A 80 8.54 5.40 6.77
C SER A 80 9.61 6.11 5.93
N LEU A 81 9.17 7.08 5.11
CA LEU A 81 10.09 7.92 4.34
C LEU A 81 10.98 8.81 5.23
N SER A 82 10.53 9.10 6.44
CA SER A 82 11.27 9.91 7.43
C SER A 82 12.13 9.07 8.40
N ALA A 83 12.04 7.72 8.33
CA ALA A 83 12.79 6.86 9.23
C ALA A 83 14.33 7.07 9.07
N THR A 84 15.05 7.09 10.16
CA THR A 84 16.50 7.13 10.16
C THR A 84 17.12 5.83 9.65
N GLU A 85 18.41 5.81 9.30
CA GLU A 85 19.11 4.58 8.88
C GLU A 85 19.04 3.51 9.98
N SER A 86 19.20 3.90 11.25
CA SER A 86 19.10 2.99 12.39
C SER A 86 17.69 2.38 12.55
N GLU A 87 16.64 3.18 12.33
CA GLU A 87 15.26 2.67 12.37
C GLU A 87 14.98 1.73 11.20
N LEU A 88 15.43 2.08 9.98
CA LEU A 88 15.31 1.20 8.83
C LEU A 88 16.02 -0.13 9.06
N THR A 89 17.27 -0.12 9.56
CA THR A 89 18.00 -1.34 9.92
C THR A 89 17.17 -2.20 10.86
N HIS A 90 16.65 -1.59 11.94
CA HIS A 90 15.82 -2.30 12.91
C HIS A 90 14.56 -2.90 12.27
N TYR A 91 13.86 -2.15 11.39
CA TYR A 91 12.64 -2.65 10.72
C TYR A 91 12.94 -3.83 9.81
N LEU A 92 14.05 -3.76 9.06
CA LEU A 92 14.45 -4.80 8.12
C LEU A 92 14.81 -6.11 8.84
N GLU A 93 15.55 -6.01 9.95
CA GLU A 93 15.94 -7.17 10.76
C GLU A 93 14.77 -7.77 11.53
N ASP A 94 13.99 -6.93 12.25
CA ASP A 94 12.87 -7.39 13.10
C ASP A 94 11.76 -8.03 12.27
N ALA A 95 11.38 -7.40 11.16
CA ALA A 95 10.40 -7.98 10.23
C ALA A 95 10.99 -9.12 9.38
N LYS A 96 12.31 -9.34 9.37
CA LYS A 96 13.00 -10.33 8.52
C LYS A 96 12.61 -10.15 7.06
N ILE A 97 12.85 -8.98 6.53
CA ILE A 97 12.51 -8.63 5.13
C ILE A 97 13.31 -9.51 4.17
N SER A 98 12.62 -10.10 3.18
CA SER A 98 13.20 -10.95 2.15
C SER A 98 13.49 -10.22 0.83
N LEU A 99 12.80 -9.10 0.59
CA LEU A 99 12.94 -8.26 -0.60
C LEU A 99 12.60 -6.83 -0.23
N LEU A 100 13.37 -5.86 -0.74
CA LEU A 100 13.08 -4.44 -0.70
C LEU A 100 12.62 -3.94 -2.05
N ILE A 101 11.62 -3.06 -2.06
CA ILE A 101 11.14 -2.36 -3.26
C ILE A 101 11.20 -0.86 -2.98
N SER A 102 11.70 -0.09 -3.95
CA SER A 102 11.70 1.36 -3.82
C SER A 102 11.67 2.07 -5.17
N ASP A 103 11.36 3.37 -5.14
CA ASP A 103 11.62 4.25 -6.28
C ASP A 103 13.13 4.53 -6.42
N ASN A 104 13.54 5.16 -7.51
CA ASN A 104 14.95 5.47 -7.77
C ASN A 104 15.63 6.25 -6.62
N LYS A 105 14.91 7.17 -5.96
CA LYS A 105 15.44 7.94 -4.83
C LYS A 105 15.63 7.06 -3.60
N GLY A 106 14.65 6.24 -3.29
CA GLY A 106 14.72 5.31 -2.17
C GLY A 106 15.71 4.17 -2.42
N CYS A 107 15.87 3.68 -3.66
CA CYS A 107 16.90 2.71 -4.01
C CYS A 107 18.31 3.22 -3.67
N LYS A 108 18.62 4.47 -4.00
CA LYS A 108 19.90 5.08 -3.63
C LYS A 108 20.10 5.15 -2.12
N ARG A 109 19.02 5.44 -1.37
CA ARG A 109 19.03 5.51 0.08
C ARG A 109 19.19 4.14 0.74
N LEU A 110 18.55 3.11 0.20
CA LEU A 110 18.54 1.76 0.76
C LEU A 110 19.73 0.91 0.32
N LYS A 111 20.47 1.32 -0.71
CA LYS A 111 21.52 0.49 -1.34
C LYS A 111 22.52 -0.07 -0.33
N LYS A 112 23.07 0.79 0.52
CA LYS A 112 24.03 0.35 1.55
C LYS A 112 23.41 -0.66 2.53
N LEU A 113 22.20 -0.37 3.04
CA LEU A 113 21.51 -1.28 3.95
C LEU A 113 21.16 -2.62 3.32
N SER A 114 20.73 -2.60 2.06
CA SER A 114 20.47 -3.79 1.25
C SER A 114 21.71 -4.68 1.13
N ASP A 115 22.87 -4.06 0.83
CA ASP A 115 24.14 -4.76 0.72
C ASP A 115 24.62 -5.30 2.07
N ASP A 116 24.60 -4.49 3.12
CA ASP A 116 25.05 -4.84 4.47
C ASP A 116 24.21 -6.00 5.07
N LEU A 117 22.92 -6.02 4.81
CA LEU A 117 21.97 -7.03 5.31
C LEU A 117 21.74 -8.18 4.32
N ASN A 118 22.37 -8.13 3.15
CA ASN A 118 22.21 -9.10 2.07
C ASN A 118 20.69 -9.32 1.70
N ILE A 119 19.93 -8.23 1.61
CA ILE A 119 18.53 -8.23 1.20
C ILE A 119 18.45 -7.70 -0.24
N PRO A 120 17.88 -8.44 -1.19
CA PRO A 120 17.66 -7.96 -2.56
C PRO A 120 16.87 -6.63 -2.56
N LEU A 121 17.27 -5.71 -3.46
CA LEU A 121 16.62 -4.40 -3.64
C LEU A 121 16.22 -4.22 -5.10
N GLU A 122 14.95 -3.99 -5.33
CA GLU A 122 14.36 -3.80 -6.66
C GLU A 122 13.83 -2.37 -6.84
N ASP A 123 14.07 -1.80 -8.01
CA ASP A 123 13.38 -0.58 -8.43
C ASP A 123 11.94 -0.93 -8.85
N GLU A 124 10.96 -0.16 -8.36
CA GLU A 124 9.53 -0.37 -8.67
C GLU A 124 9.23 -0.48 -10.18
N LYS A 125 10.03 0.20 -11.00
CA LYS A 125 9.90 0.20 -12.46
C LYS A 125 10.22 -1.15 -13.10
N ASN A 126 10.97 -2.00 -12.41
CA ASN A 126 11.33 -3.33 -12.86
C ASN A 126 10.25 -4.38 -12.55
N LEU A 127 9.24 -4.02 -11.73
CA LEU A 127 8.16 -4.92 -11.35
C LEU A 127 7.11 -5.04 -12.46
N GLN A 128 7.53 -5.64 -13.56
CA GLN A 128 6.66 -5.90 -14.71
C GLN A 128 6.59 -7.40 -14.95
N GLY A 129 5.38 -7.94 -14.86
CA GLY A 129 5.09 -9.35 -15.02
C GLY A 129 4.00 -9.59 -16.06
N ASP A 130 3.67 -10.86 -16.23
CA ASP A 130 2.63 -11.34 -17.14
C ASP A 130 1.24 -11.18 -16.48
N GLU A 131 0.33 -10.46 -17.15
CA GLU A 131 -1.05 -10.23 -16.68
C GLU A 131 -1.88 -11.54 -16.66
N ASP A 132 -1.54 -12.49 -17.51
CA ASP A 132 -2.25 -13.76 -17.65
C ASP A 132 -1.76 -14.83 -16.66
N LYS A 133 -0.72 -14.52 -15.85
CA LYS A 133 -0.20 -15.45 -14.86
C LYS A 133 -1.24 -15.75 -13.78
N ALA A 134 -1.46 -17.04 -13.53
CA ALA A 134 -2.33 -17.50 -12.46
C ALA A 134 -1.79 -17.08 -11.09
N LEU A 135 -2.60 -16.32 -10.34
CA LEU A 135 -2.26 -15.86 -8.99
C LEU A 135 -2.75 -16.85 -7.92
N PRO A 136 -2.08 -16.93 -6.77
CA PRO A 136 -2.47 -17.82 -5.68
C PRO A 136 -3.83 -17.43 -5.08
N LYS A 137 -4.55 -18.42 -4.54
CA LYS A 137 -5.77 -18.20 -3.77
C LYS A 137 -5.41 -17.88 -2.32
N ILE A 138 -5.52 -16.61 -1.95
CA ILE A 138 -5.16 -16.13 -0.62
C ILE A 138 -6.33 -16.36 0.35
N LYS A 139 -6.05 -17.00 1.49
CA LYS A 139 -7.00 -17.15 2.60
C LYS A 139 -6.96 -15.90 3.47
N LYS A 140 -8.11 -15.49 4.02
CA LYS A 140 -8.25 -14.26 4.84
C LYS A 140 -7.46 -14.32 6.15
N GLU A 141 -7.17 -15.51 6.67
CA GLU A 141 -6.41 -15.73 7.90
C GLU A 141 -4.90 -15.50 7.70
N ARG A 142 -4.42 -15.43 6.45
CA ARG A 142 -3.00 -15.15 6.17
C ARG A 142 -2.63 -13.75 6.59
N LYS A 143 -1.39 -13.60 7.03
CA LYS A 143 -0.80 -12.30 7.35
C LYS A 143 -0.70 -11.45 6.09
N ALA A 144 -1.04 -10.18 6.22
CA ALA A 144 -1.12 -9.24 5.11
C ALA A 144 -0.14 -8.07 5.24
N MET A 145 0.05 -7.58 6.46
CA MET A 145 0.80 -6.35 6.69
C MET A 145 1.51 -6.36 8.04
N ILE A 146 2.69 -5.73 8.09
CA ILE A 146 3.40 -5.41 9.33
C ILE A 146 3.59 -3.90 9.37
N LEU A 147 3.10 -3.24 10.43
CA LEU A 147 3.32 -1.83 10.68
C LEU A 147 4.14 -1.64 11.95
N PHE A 148 5.18 -0.83 11.87
CA PHE A 148 5.98 -0.47 13.03
C PHE A 148 5.32 0.67 13.81
N THR A 149 5.14 0.48 15.10
CA THR A 149 4.58 1.48 16.02
C THR A 149 5.62 1.85 17.06
N SER A 150 5.62 3.13 17.46
CA SER A 150 6.40 3.60 18.61
C SER A 150 5.79 3.00 19.89
N GLY A 151 6.25 1.82 20.26
CA GLY A 151 5.78 1.18 21.51
C GLY A 151 6.20 1.96 22.76
N THR A 152 5.73 1.53 23.93
CA THR A 152 6.15 2.04 25.25
C THR A 152 7.61 1.73 25.59
N THR A 153 8.32 0.98 24.74
CA THR A 153 9.73 0.61 24.84
C THR A 153 10.57 1.42 23.82
N SER A 154 11.88 1.48 24.02
CA SER A 154 12.82 2.30 23.24
C SER A 154 12.88 1.97 21.73
N LYS A 155 12.40 0.81 21.31
CA LYS A 155 12.42 0.40 19.90
C LYS A 155 11.02 0.14 19.38
N PRO A 156 10.66 0.62 18.17
CA PRO A 156 9.39 0.32 17.52
C PRO A 156 9.17 -1.19 17.36
N LYS A 157 7.91 -1.62 17.47
CA LYS A 157 7.51 -3.03 17.33
C LYS A 157 6.68 -3.23 16.07
N GLY A 158 6.97 -4.28 15.32
CA GLY A 158 6.19 -4.71 14.16
C GLY A 158 4.87 -5.36 14.57
N VAL A 159 3.75 -4.68 14.31
CA VAL A 159 2.40 -5.21 14.53
C VAL A 159 1.92 -5.91 13.28
N VAL A 160 1.59 -7.18 13.40
CA VAL A 160 1.13 -8.03 12.30
C VAL A 160 -0.39 -7.98 12.20
N SER A 161 -0.91 -7.70 11.00
CA SER A 161 -2.33 -7.79 10.68
C SER A 161 -2.57 -8.86 9.61
N THR A 162 -3.64 -9.65 9.77
CA THR A 162 -4.12 -10.57 8.74
C THR A 162 -5.05 -9.85 7.78
N HIS A 163 -5.34 -10.47 6.63
CA HIS A 163 -6.37 -9.94 5.72
C HIS A 163 -7.72 -9.84 6.40
N SER A 164 -8.10 -10.80 7.26
CA SER A 164 -9.35 -10.75 8.02
C SER A 164 -9.40 -9.60 9.02
N ASN A 165 -8.28 -9.25 9.67
CA ASN A 165 -8.23 -8.08 10.57
C ASN A 165 -8.46 -6.78 9.77
N ILE A 166 -7.78 -6.64 8.63
CA ILE A 166 -7.91 -5.48 7.74
C ILE A 166 -9.36 -5.36 7.24
N GLU A 167 -9.93 -6.45 6.74
CA GLU A 167 -11.29 -6.49 6.23
C GLU A 167 -12.34 -6.15 7.30
N ALA A 168 -12.19 -6.69 8.51
CA ALA A 168 -13.07 -6.38 9.63
C ALA A 168 -13.02 -4.90 10.01
N GLN A 169 -11.81 -4.30 10.04
CA GLN A 169 -11.65 -2.87 10.31
C GLN A 169 -12.30 -2.02 9.21
N ILE A 170 -12.01 -2.32 7.93
CA ILE A 170 -12.61 -1.61 6.80
C ILE A 170 -14.14 -1.68 6.86
N SER A 171 -14.70 -2.88 7.02
CA SER A 171 -16.15 -3.08 7.06
C SER A 171 -16.82 -2.30 8.18
N SER A 172 -16.20 -2.28 9.37
CA SER A 172 -16.70 -1.50 10.51
C SER A 172 -16.65 0.00 10.26
N LEU A 173 -15.54 0.51 9.71
CA LEU A 173 -15.35 1.93 9.44
C LEU A 173 -16.23 2.43 8.28
N VAL A 174 -16.41 1.61 7.25
CA VAL A 174 -17.32 1.95 6.14
C VAL A 174 -18.74 2.21 6.65
N VAL A 175 -19.21 1.39 7.58
CA VAL A 175 -20.54 1.59 8.20
C VAL A 175 -20.52 2.78 9.17
N ALA A 176 -19.55 2.84 10.06
CA ALA A 176 -19.50 3.86 11.12
C ALA A 176 -19.31 5.29 10.60
N TRP A 177 -18.60 5.44 9.48
CA TRP A 177 -18.34 6.74 8.85
C TRP A 177 -19.25 7.01 7.66
N GLU A 178 -20.23 6.13 7.42
CA GLU A 178 -21.22 6.27 6.36
C GLU A 178 -20.60 6.50 4.96
N TRP A 179 -19.48 5.79 4.67
CA TRP A 179 -18.81 5.91 3.39
C TRP A 179 -19.74 5.60 2.22
N HIS A 180 -19.71 6.46 1.22
CA HIS A 180 -20.50 6.31 0.00
C HIS A 180 -19.61 6.15 -1.24
N LYS A 181 -20.07 5.39 -2.23
CA LYS A 181 -19.31 5.15 -3.48
C LYS A 181 -18.95 6.42 -4.27
N ASP A 182 -19.69 7.50 -4.06
CA ASP A 182 -19.46 8.77 -4.74
C ASP A 182 -18.60 9.74 -3.91
N ASP A 183 -18.06 9.26 -2.78
CA ASP A 183 -17.13 10.05 -1.98
C ASP A 183 -15.80 10.26 -2.71
N PHE A 184 -15.22 11.41 -2.44
CA PHE A 184 -13.91 11.82 -2.91
C PHE A 184 -13.12 12.42 -1.74
N ILE A 185 -11.96 11.83 -1.43
CA ILE A 185 -11.14 12.19 -0.27
C ILE A 185 -9.72 12.59 -0.69
N PRO A 186 -9.16 13.69 -0.14
CA PRO A 186 -7.73 13.97 -0.26
C PRO A 186 -6.95 13.08 0.71
N LEU A 187 -5.97 12.36 0.20
CA LEU A 187 -5.05 11.55 1.00
C LEU A 187 -3.81 12.37 1.34
N ILE A 188 -3.74 12.78 2.60
CA ILE A 188 -2.64 13.58 3.17
C ILE A 188 -1.92 12.84 4.30
N LEU A 189 -2.42 11.68 4.69
CA LEU A 189 -1.90 10.91 5.81
C LEU A 189 -0.72 10.02 5.39
N PRO A 190 0.25 9.81 6.29
CA PRO A 190 1.38 8.94 6.01
C PRO A 190 0.96 7.48 5.77
N LEU A 191 1.43 6.89 4.68
CA LEU A 191 1.13 5.51 4.29
C LEU A 191 2.08 4.46 4.94
N HIS A 192 2.56 4.72 6.13
CA HIS A 192 3.21 3.76 7.03
C HIS A 192 2.47 3.65 8.38
N HIS A 193 1.31 4.31 8.48
CA HIS A 193 0.41 4.23 9.62
C HIS A 193 -0.94 3.66 9.20
N ILE A 194 -1.57 2.93 10.14
CA ILE A 194 -2.86 2.27 9.89
C ILE A 194 -3.95 3.25 9.46
N HIS A 195 -3.95 4.47 10.01
CA HIS A 195 -4.94 5.49 9.65
C HIS A 195 -4.86 5.86 8.16
N GLY A 196 -3.66 6.10 7.64
CA GLY A 196 -3.48 6.39 6.21
C GLY A 196 -3.85 5.22 5.33
N ILE A 197 -3.33 4.02 5.64
CA ILE A 197 -3.50 2.84 4.78
C ILE A 197 -4.94 2.29 4.83
N ILE A 198 -5.51 2.16 6.01
CA ILE A 198 -6.82 1.52 6.16
C ILE A 198 -7.94 2.55 6.06
N ASN A 199 -7.91 3.59 6.91
CA ASN A 199 -9.05 4.47 7.03
C ASN A 199 -9.18 5.40 5.81
N ALA A 200 -8.08 6.08 5.43
CA ALA A 200 -8.11 7.08 4.36
C ALA A 200 -7.91 6.51 2.95
N LEU A 201 -7.33 5.30 2.80
CA LEU A 201 -7.08 4.70 1.50
C LEU A 201 -7.98 3.46 1.26
N SER A 202 -7.92 2.46 2.16
CA SER A 202 -8.60 1.18 1.89
C SER A 202 -10.12 1.26 2.06
N CYS A 203 -10.64 2.05 2.99
CA CYS A 203 -12.09 2.23 3.16
C CYS A 203 -12.77 2.80 1.91
N PRO A 204 -12.31 3.95 1.35
CA PRO A 204 -12.90 4.45 0.10
C PRO A 204 -12.74 3.46 -1.06
N LEU A 205 -11.58 2.82 -1.22
CA LEU A 205 -11.38 1.83 -2.29
C LEU A 205 -12.27 0.59 -2.13
N TRP A 206 -12.63 0.23 -0.91
CA TRP A 206 -13.54 -0.89 -0.64
C TRP A 206 -14.95 -0.70 -1.17
N ILE A 207 -15.45 0.53 -1.19
CA ILE A 207 -16.83 0.85 -1.60
C ILE A 207 -16.94 1.46 -2.99
N GLY A 208 -15.84 1.63 -3.71
CA GLY A 208 -15.84 2.22 -5.05
C GLY A 208 -15.76 3.74 -5.08
N ALA A 209 -15.37 4.37 -3.97
CA ALA A 209 -15.09 5.80 -3.86
C ALA A 209 -13.71 6.16 -4.45
N SER A 210 -13.38 7.44 -4.50
CA SER A 210 -12.16 7.93 -5.13
C SER A 210 -11.23 8.60 -4.12
N VAL A 211 -9.92 8.47 -4.33
CA VAL A 211 -8.88 9.05 -3.47
C VAL A 211 -7.95 9.94 -4.30
N ASP A 212 -7.73 11.18 -3.85
CA ASP A 212 -6.75 12.11 -4.43
C ASP A 212 -5.47 12.09 -3.59
N ILE A 213 -4.39 11.54 -4.13
CA ILE A 213 -3.10 11.44 -3.45
C ILE A 213 -2.35 12.76 -3.62
N LEU A 214 -2.31 13.57 -2.58
CA LEU A 214 -1.66 14.88 -2.62
C LEU A 214 -0.15 14.83 -2.34
N GLY A 215 0.42 13.63 -2.13
CA GLY A 215 1.83 13.46 -1.84
C GLY A 215 2.21 13.77 -0.39
N ALA A 216 3.33 14.47 -0.19
CA ALA A 216 3.73 14.93 1.14
C ALA A 216 2.76 16.02 1.65
N PHE A 217 2.51 16.03 2.96
CA PHE A 217 1.67 17.04 3.55
C PHE A 217 2.33 18.43 3.47
N GLU A 218 1.71 19.33 2.70
CA GLU A 218 2.07 20.74 2.58
C GLU A 218 0.78 21.56 2.71
N VAL A 219 0.74 22.49 3.66
CA VAL A 219 -0.48 23.24 3.99
C VAL A 219 -1.05 23.94 2.77
N GLU A 220 -0.20 24.61 1.99
CA GLU A 220 -0.58 25.35 0.79
C GLU A 220 -1.20 24.42 -0.26
N THR A 221 -0.60 23.24 -0.48
CA THR A 221 -1.11 22.23 -1.42
C THR A 221 -2.48 21.73 -0.99
N VAL A 222 -2.68 21.46 0.30
CA VAL A 222 -3.96 20.99 0.83
C VAL A 222 -5.04 22.06 0.70
N VAL A 223 -4.74 23.31 1.07
CA VAL A 223 -5.68 24.44 0.96
C VAL A 223 -6.07 24.67 -0.51
N GLU A 224 -5.11 24.65 -1.42
CA GLU A 224 -5.36 24.78 -2.86
C GLU A 224 -6.21 23.63 -3.40
N ALA A 225 -5.89 22.40 -3.02
CA ALA A 225 -6.64 21.22 -3.44
C ALA A 225 -8.09 21.25 -2.94
N VAL A 226 -8.31 21.63 -1.68
CA VAL A 226 -9.66 21.78 -1.09
C VAL A 226 -10.43 22.91 -1.78
N GLY A 227 -9.76 24.00 -2.17
CA GLY A 227 -10.39 25.09 -2.91
C GLY A 227 -10.76 24.76 -4.35
N LYS A 228 -10.08 23.78 -4.97
CA LYS A 228 -10.27 23.41 -6.39
C LYS A 228 -11.16 22.17 -6.59
N ASN A 229 -11.22 21.28 -5.62
CA ASN A 229 -11.93 20.01 -5.75
C ASN A 229 -13.11 19.94 -4.76
N ASN A 230 -14.15 19.21 -5.16
CA ASN A 230 -15.32 18.96 -4.32
C ASN A 230 -15.09 17.68 -3.49
N TYR A 231 -14.18 17.71 -2.52
CA TYR A 231 -14.04 16.59 -1.61
C TYR A 231 -15.28 16.49 -0.70
N SER A 232 -15.78 15.26 -0.54
CA SER A 232 -16.92 14.98 0.34
C SER A 232 -16.49 14.58 1.75
N VAL A 233 -15.27 14.07 1.88
CA VAL A 233 -14.70 13.59 3.15
C VAL A 233 -13.31 14.19 3.34
N PHE A 234 -12.99 14.54 4.58
CA PHE A 234 -11.65 14.98 4.98
C PHE A 234 -11.26 14.30 6.29
N THR A 235 -10.08 13.68 6.35
CA THR A 235 -9.53 13.07 7.57
C THR A 235 -8.11 13.58 7.81
N ALA A 236 -7.79 13.90 9.08
CA ALA A 236 -6.48 14.38 9.51
C ALA A 236 -6.04 13.73 10.82
#